data_40774d4e57cb8f5193bfec9537be8f3f
#
_entry.id   40774d4e57cb8f5193bfec9537be8f3f
#
_cell.length_a   1.000
_cell.length_b   1.000
_cell.length_c   1.000
_cell.angle_alpha   90.00
_cell.angle_beta   90.00
_cell.angle_gamma   90.00
#
_symmetry.space_group_name_H-M   'P 1'
#
loop_
_entity.id
_entity.type
_entity.pdbx_description
1 polymer ?
#
loop_
_entity_poly.entity_id
_entity_poly.type
_entity_poly.pdbx_seq_one_letter_code
_entity_poly.pdbx_strand_id
1 'polypeptide(L)'
;MAKNVLIRPLAREQYDKFMARGRVLFFSAPCGFGKSILAETLLAGQQVLSLTAGEPDFALPADDKDWQVLLIDDLRQMTEEPDQQALCQLIREYAGRRFVLLSRGAVPGWLMAFQYAGLMAVLDTNALLWDREDIRTLFHRQGTPVGESVITEILRETSGYPLGVAVIAHCMVGGRPYSPELVAQCYHEVFFYFETAVYRRFDLPIRRFLLELAPFESFDVELARMVSGDPRAGERLGWLQQNTTMLRPAGVNQFRFWAQFRTFLLWEMDREYSDEKRRTVLNRGGLYYELKEDYSHALECYTMGGDHSKVSELLVRNAELHPGMGHYSEMEKYYRSLPEQEIAASPALMQGMSMLCALAADYEGSERWYQALSQ
;
A
#
# COMPACT_ATOMS: atom_id res chain seq x y z
N MET A 1 1.28 24.53 22.25
CA MET A 1 1.24 23.18 22.88
C MET A 1 2.23 22.30 22.14
N ALA A 2 3.32 21.87 22.77
CA ALA A 2 4.23 20.90 22.15
C ALA A 2 3.42 19.61 21.94
N LYS A 3 3.15 19.29 20.69
CA LYS A 3 2.49 18.03 20.32
C LYS A 3 3.41 16.91 20.83
N ASN A 4 2.87 15.97 21.58
CA ASN A 4 3.57 14.84 22.15
C ASN A 4 3.92 13.83 21.02
N VAL A 5 4.77 14.25 20.10
CA VAL A 5 5.15 13.48 18.90
C VAL A 5 6.10 12.37 19.31
N LEU A 6 5.82 11.16 18.84
CA LEU A 6 6.71 10.03 19.03
C LEU A 6 7.86 10.12 18.02
N ILE A 7 9.09 10.18 18.53
CA ILE A 7 10.30 10.14 17.71
C ILE A 7 10.92 8.75 17.88
N ARG A 8 10.94 7.97 16.80
CA ARG A 8 11.55 6.65 16.81
C ARG A 8 13.07 6.70 17.02
N PRO A 9 13.67 5.70 17.67
CA PRO A 9 15.12 5.64 17.87
C PRO A 9 15.92 5.76 16.56
N LEU A 10 15.50 5.06 15.51
CA LEU A 10 16.15 5.11 14.20
C LEU A 10 16.06 6.51 13.56
N ALA A 11 14.91 7.17 13.68
CA ALA A 11 14.75 8.53 13.18
C ALA A 11 15.63 9.54 13.96
N ARG A 12 15.75 9.35 15.27
CA ARG A 12 16.63 10.15 16.12
C ARG A 12 18.09 9.93 15.74
N GLU A 13 18.54 8.70 15.54
CA GLU A 13 19.91 8.39 15.12
C GLU A 13 20.27 9.07 13.78
N GLN A 14 19.39 9.02 12.80
CA GLN A 14 19.61 9.67 11.50
C GLN A 14 19.65 11.22 11.66
N TYR A 15 18.78 11.77 12.50
CA TYR A 15 18.81 13.20 12.81
C TYR A 15 20.11 13.60 13.51
N ASP A 16 20.59 12.83 14.46
CA ASP A 16 21.84 13.11 15.18
C ASP A 16 23.05 13.04 14.24
N LYS A 17 23.07 12.07 13.29
CA LYS A 17 24.09 12.02 12.22
C LYS A 17 24.03 13.26 11.32
N PHE A 18 22.84 13.69 10.95
CA PHE A 18 22.62 14.91 10.18
C PHE A 18 23.13 16.13 10.95
N MET A 19 22.82 16.26 12.23
CA MET A 19 23.28 17.38 13.05
C MET A 19 24.79 17.40 13.24
N ALA A 20 25.44 16.23 13.30
CA ALA A 20 26.89 16.12 13.52
C ALA A 20 27.72 16.47 12.28
N ARG A 21 27.35 15.95 11.11
CA ARG A 21 28.17 16.01 9.90
C ARG A 21 27.39 16.24 8.60
N GLY A 22 26.08 16.07 8.62
CA GLY A 22 25.24 16.17 7.45
C GLY A 22 24.91 17.63 7.10
N ARG A 23 24.55 17.83 5.85
CA ARG A 23 23.99 19.08 5.34
C ARG A 23 22.53 18.96 5.00
N VAL A 24 22.10 17.76 4.57
CA VAL A 24 20.74 17.48 4.12
C VAL A 24 20.13 16.35 4.96
N LEU A 25 18.92 16.56 5.45
CA LEU A 25 18.05 15.53 5.99
C LEU A 25 16.87 15.38 5.02
N PHE A 26 16.78 14.22 4.38
CA PHE A 26 15.78 13.95 3.38
C PHE A 26 14.73 12.96 3.91
N PHE A 27 13.46 13.34 3.86
CA PHE A 27 12.36 12.45 4.20
C PHE A 27 11.73 11.88 2.93
N SER A 28 11.76 10.55 2.81
CA SER A 28 11.22 9.79 1.68
C SER A 28 10.14 8.83 2.17
N ALA A 29 8.90 9.31 2.22
CA ALA A 29 7.79 8.46 2.66
C ALA A 29 6.45 8.94 2.08
N PRO A 30 5.44 8.05 1.94
CA PRO A 30 4.10 8.42 1.52
C PRO A 30 3.47 9.51 2.41
N CYS A 31 2.30 10.00 1.99
CA CYS A 31 1.47 10.82 2.86
C CYS A 31 1.05 10.04 4.11
N GLY A 32 0.74 10.73 5.21
CA GLY A 32 0.32 10.10 6.46
C GLY A 32 1.44 9.47 7.30
N PHE A 33 2.71 9.55 6.88
CA PHE A 33 3.85 9.11 7.68
C PHE A 33 4.33 10.14 8.70
N GLY A 34 3.65 11.28 8.81
CA GLY A 34 3.96 12.30 9.82
C GLY A 34 5.24 13.10 9.56
N LYS A 35 5.76 13.13 8.31
CA LYS A 35 7.03 13.80 7.95
C LYS A 35 7.11 15.24 8.44
N SER A 36 6.12 16.08 8.11
CA SER A 36 6.12 17.50 8.47
C SER A 36 6.07 17.69 9.99
N ILE A 37 5.23 16.91 10.69
CA ILE A 37 5.12 16.94 12.15
C ILE A 37 6.45 16.51 12.82
N LEU A 38 7.08 15.46 12.30
CA LEU A 38 8.36 14.97 12.82
C LEU A 38 9.48 15.97 12.55
N ALA A 39 9.54 16.56 11.35
CA ALA A 39 10.52 17.60 11.01
C ALA A 39 10.39 18.82 11.93
N GLU A 40 9.18 19.37 12.11
CA GLU A 40 8.90 20.46 13.05
C GLU A 40 9.33 20.12 14.48
N THR A 41 9.07 18.89 14.91
CA THR A 41 9.44 18.44 16.26
C THR A 41 10.95 18.32 16.45
N LEU A 42 11.66 17.77 15.45
CA LEU A 42 13.12 17.64 15.48
C LEU A 42 13.83 18.99 15.40
N LEU A 43 13.23 19.96 14.72
CA LEU A 43 13.78 21.31 14.52
C LEU A 43 13.32 22.32 15.57
N ALA A 44 12.58 21.89 16.58
CA ALA A 44 12.10 22.79 17.63
C ALA A 44 13.25 23.54 18.31
N GLY A 45 13.13 24.88 18.40
CA GLY A 45 14.14 25.74 18.97
C GLY A 45 15.24 26.21 18.00
N GLN A 46 15.17 25.81 16.71
CA GLN A 46 16.07 26.32 15.66
C GLN A 46 15.41 27.45 14.86
N GLN A 47 16.21 28.28 14.21
CA GLN A 47 15.70 29.30 13.26
C GLN A 47 15.43 28.62 11.91
N VAL A 48 14.18 28.24 11.69
CA VAL A 48 13.74 27.49 10.48
C VAL A 48 13.04 28.44 9.52
N LEU A 49 13.51 28.48 8.28
CA LEU A 49 12.78 29.04 7.16
C LEU A 49 12.05 27.90 6.46
N SER A 50 10.71 27.94 6.46
CA SER A 50 9.87 26.89 5.83
C SER A 50 9.32 27.39 4.50
N LEU A 51 9.48 26.57 3.46
CA LEU A 51 8.95 26.79 2.11
C LEU A 51 8.17 25.56 1.67
N THR A 52 7.19 25.74 0.80
CA THR A 52 6.49 24.63 0.14
C THR A 52 6.73 24.73 -1.36
N ALA A 53 7.33 23.72 -1.96
CA ALA A 53 7.57 23.70 -3.40
C ALA A 53 6.24 23.63 -4.17
N GLY A 54 6.15 24.38 -5.27
CA GLY A 54 4.94 24.45 -6.11
C GLY A 54 3.91 25.49 -5.66
N GLU A 55 4.12 26.21 -4.56
CA GLU A 55 3.31 27.38 -4.23
C GLU A 55 3.68 28.57 -5.11
N PRO A 56 2.73 29.46 -5.43
CA PRO A 56 2.97 30.59 -6.34
C PRO A 56 4.05 31.58 -5.88
N ASP A 57 4.29 31.63 -4.58
CA ASP A 57 5.30 32.51 -3.92
C ASP A 57 6.58 31.74 -3.55
N PHE A 58 6.73 30.51 -4.03
CA PHE A 58 7.93 29.72 -3.80
C PHE A 58 9.15 30.41 -4.42
N ALA A 59 10.10 30.79 -3.56
CA ALA A 59 11.39 31.31 -3.98
C ALA A 59 12.46 30.89 -2.96
N LEU A 60 13.59 30.38 -3.48
CA LEU A 60 14.72 30.06 -2.61
C LEU A 60 15.27 31.34 -1.97
N PRO A 61 15.72 31.29 -0.69
CA PRO A 61 16.17 32.48 0.01
C PRO A 61 17.48 33.03 -0.57
N ALA A 62 17.56 34.35 -0.63
CA ALA A 62 18.82 35.04 -0.85
C ALA A 62 19.70 35.01 0.42
N ASP A 63 20.97 35.38 0.27
CA ASP A 63 22.00 35.25 1.32
C ASP A 63 21.76 36.13 2.55
N ASP A 64 20.95 37.14 2.42
CA ASP A 64 20.70 38.20 3.42
C ASP A 64 19.69 37.80 4.52
N LYS A 65 19.05 36.64 4.43
CA LYS A 65 18.05 36.16 5.41
C LYS A 65 18.70 35.43 6.59
N ASP A 66 18.26 35.75 7.79
CA ASP A 66 18.71 35.10 9.02
C ASP A 66 17.93 33.77 9.22
N TRP A 67 18.52 32.63 8.79
CA TRP A 67 17.99 31.31 9.00
C TRP A 67 19.14 30.29 9.21
N GLN A 68 18.89 29.29 10.04
CA GLN A 68 19.85 28.23 10.33
C GLN A 68 19.49 26.96 9.53
N VAL A 69 18.19 26.67 9.36
CA VAL A 69 17.67 25.53 8.65
C VAL A 69 16.67 25.98 7.60
N LEU A 70 16.84 25.51 6.36
CA LEU A 70 15.85 25.62 5.30
C LEU A 70 15.05 24.32 5.23
N LEU A 71 13.76 24.40 5.51
CA LEU A 71 12.82 23.28 5.34
C LEU A 71 12.02 23.50 4.06
N ILE A 72 12.07 22.54 3.14
CA ILE A 72 11.26 22.55 1.92
C ILE A 72 10.31 21.35 1.96
N ASP A 73 9.00 21.62 2.00
CA ASP A 73 7.97 20.58 1.87
C ASP A 73 7.56 20.38 0.41
N ASP A 74 7.01 19.21 0.12
CA ASP A 74 6.57 18.72 -1.21
C ASP A 74 7.62 18.91 -2.31
N LEU A 75 8.88 18.61 -2.01
CA LEU A 75 10.06 18.84 -2.89
C LEU A 75 9.86 18.33 -4.32
N ARG A 76 9.01 17.31 -4.54
CA ARG A 76 8.72 16.79 -5.87
C ARG A 76 8.07 17.81 -6.82
N GLN A 77 7.47 18.88 -6.28
CA GLN A 77 6.91 19.98 -7.09
C GLN A 77 7.99 20.89 -7.67
N MET A 78 9.24 20.74 -7.22
CA MET A 78 10.39 21.43 -7.81
C MET A 78 10.81 20.72 -9.11
N THR A 79 10.07 20.97 -10.20
CA THR A 79 10.27 20.33 -11.50
C THR A 79 11.25 21.10 -12.38
N GLU A 80 11.40 22.39 -12.17
CA GLU A 80 12.23 23.25 -12.99
C GLU A 80 13.73 23.06 -12.68
N GLU A 81 14.51 22.81 -13.71
CA GLU A 81 15.95 22.56 -13.59
C GLU A 81 16.71 23.74 -12.95
N PRO A 82 16.40 25.02 -13.26
CA PRO A 82 17.04 26.16 -12.61
C PRO A 82 16.88 26.15 -11.07
N ASP A 83 15.68 25.83 -10.57
CA ASP A 83 15.42 25.77 -9.13
C ASP A 83 16.18 24.62 -8.45
N GLN A 84 16.25 23.47 -9.12
CA GLN A 84 17.03 22.31 -8.66
C GLN A 84 18.53 22.64 -8.57
N GLN A 85 19.06 23.31 -9.60
CA GLN A 85 20.45 23.74 -9.62
C GLN A 85 20.74 24.80 -8.56
N ALA A 86 19.82 25.76 -8.36
CA ALA A 86 19.95 26.78 -7.33
C ALA A 86 19.95 26.17 -5.92
N LEU A 87 19.07 25.19 -5.63
CA LEU A 87 19.09 24.48 -4.36
C LEU A 87 20.39 23.70 -4.15
N CYS A 88 20.88 23.00 -5.18
CA CYS A 88 22.17 22.30 -5.11
C CYS A 88 23.32 23.25 -4.83
N GLN A 89 23.31 24.45 -5.43
CA GLN A 89 24.31 25.47 -5.19
C GLN A 89 24.25 25.99 -3.74
N LEU A 90 23.05 26.32 -3.22
CA LEU A 90 22.85 26.69 -1.82
C LEU A 90 23.41 25.64 -0.85
N ILE A 91 23.13 24.36 -1.07
CA ILE A 91 23.63 23.26 -0.23
C ILE A 91 25.17 23.22 -0.25
N ARG A 92 25.81 23.51 -1.37
CA ARG A 92 27.29 23.50 -1.48
C ARG A 92 27.93 24.71 -0.84
N GLU A 93 27.39 25.90 -1.06
CA GLU A 93 27.98 27.18 -0.65
C GLU A 93 27.83 27.43 0.85
N TYR A 94 26.66 27.12 1.42
CA TYR A 94 26.40 27.46 2.84
C TYR A 94 26.76 26.33 3.80
N ALA A 95 28.06 26.17 4.07
CA ALA A 95 28.59 25.11 4.93
C ALA A 95 28.06 25.12 6.38
N GLY A 96 27.64 26.27 6.88
CA GLY A 96 27.11 26.46 8.24
C GLY A 96 25.59 26.25 8.35
N ARG A 97 24.89 26.14 7.25
CA ARG A 97 23.43 26.00 7.19
C ARG A 97 23.02 24.55 6.90
N ARG A 98 21.78 24.19 7.27
CA ARG A 98 21.23 22.85 7.11
C ARG A 98 19.96 22.89 6.28
N PHE A 99 19.67 21.79 5.60
CA PHE A 99 18.54 21.65 4.69
C PHE A 99 17.71 20.42 5.08
N VAL A 100 16.42 20.61 5.28
CA VAL A 100 15.46 19.53 5.55
C VAL A 100 14.49 19.48 4.40
N LEU A 101 14.48 18.35 3.67
CA LEU A 101 13.72 18.20 2.44
C LEU A 101 12.67 17.11 2.64
N LEU A 102 11.40 17.44 2.49
CA LEU A 102 10.30 16.48 2.63
C LEU A 102 9.76 16.12 1.25
N SER A 103 9.72 14.82 0.96
CA SER A 103 9.22 14.28 -0.31
C SER A 103 8.28 13.11 -0.08
N ARG A 104 7.32 12.95 -1.01
CA ARG A 104 6.49 11.75 -1.11
C ARG A 104 7.07 10.73 -2.09
N GLY A 105 8.21 11.03 -2.69
CA GLY A 105 8.95 10.18 -3.62
C GLY A 105 10.33 9.80 -3.09
N ALA A 106 11.05 9.01 -3.87
CA ALA A 106 12.45 8.67 -3.61
C ALA A 106 13.35 9.91 -3.73
N VAL A 107 14.60 9.77 -3.29
CA VAL A 107 15.63 10.80 -3.50
C VAL A 107 15.81 11.02 -5.00
N PRO A 108 15.61 12.24 -5.53
CA PRO A 108 15.74 12.48 -6.95
C PRO A 108 17.21 12.43 -7.40
N GLY A 109 17.44 12.08 -8.67
CA GLY A 109 18.78 11.89 -9.22
C GLY A 109 19.73 13.07 -9.01
N TRP A 110 19.19 14.31 -9.12
CA TRP A 110 20.00 15.53 -8.94
C TRP A 110 20.48 15.79 -7.51
N LEU A 111 19.93 15.09 -6.48
CA LEU A 111 20.40 15.12 -5.09
C LEU A 111 21.32 13.93 -4.74
N MET A 112 21.41 12.91 -5.55
CA MET A 112 22.16 11.67 -5.22
C MET A 112 23.65 11.93 -4.93
N ALA A 113 24.24 12.94 -5.54
CA ALA A 113 25.64 13.31 -5.27
C ALA A 113 25.89 13.64 -3.79
N PHE A 114 24.92 14.27 -3.09
CA PHE A 114 25.06 14.57 -1.66
C PHE A 114 24.94 13.31 -0.80
N GLN A 115 24.12 12.35 -1.22
CA GLN A 115 24.01 11.05 -0.53
C GLN A 115 25.30 10.25 -0.65
N TYR A 116 25.88 10.14 -1.85
CA TYR A 116 27.16 9.43 -2.07
C TYR A 116 28.34 10.13 -1.38
N ALA A 117 28.30 11.46 -1.25
CA ALA A 117 29.31 12.21 -0.49
C ALA A 117 29.18 12.07 1.04
N GLY A 118 28.15 11.35 1.55
CA GLY A 118 27.88 11.22 2.98
C GLY A 118 27.37 12.51 3.65
N LEU A 119 26.89 13.46 2.85
CA LEU A 119 26.37 14.76 3.31
C LEU A 119 24.85 14.74 3.52
N MET A 120 24.17 13.66 3.10
CA MET A 120 22.72 13.50 3.22
C MET A 120 22.37 12.27 4.08
N ALA A 121 21.56 12.50 5.10
CA ALA A 121 20.85 11.45 5.84
C ALA A 121 19.45 11.28 5.26
N VAL A 122 18.98 10.04 5.11
CA VAL A 122 17.66 9.73 4.56
C VAL A 122 16.81 9.05 5.62
N LEU A 123 15.63 9.61 5.86
CA LEU A 123 14.55 9.00 6.64
C LEU A 123 13.53 8.42 5.65
N ASP A 124 13.64 7.13 5.41
CA ASP A 124 12.73 6.40 4.53
C ASP A 124 11.50 5.87 5.29
N THR A 125 10.66 5.12 4.59
CA THR A 125 9.46 4.49 5.16
C THR A 125 9.78 3.55 6.32
N ASN A 126 10.93 2.84 6.29
CA ASN A 126 11.28 1.89 7.36
C ASN A 126 11.65 2.63 8.64
N ALA A 127 12.31 3.79 8.51
CA ALA A 127 12.61 4.65 9.65
C ALA A 127 11.37 5.28 10.29
N LEU A 128 10.26 5.36 9.55
CA LEU A 128 9.03 6.05 9.97
C LEU A 128 7.87 5.10 10.31
N LEU A 129 7.91 3.83 9.89
CA LEU A 129 6.91 2.83 10.27
C LEU A 129 6.96 2.57 11.77
N TRP A 130 5.82 2.53 12.42
CA TRP A 130 5.70 2.25 13.84
C TRP A 130 5.69 0.75 14.11
N ASP A 131 6.48 0.34 15.10
CA ASP A 131 6.51 -1.02 15.59
C ASP A 131 5.62 -1.20 16.85
N ARG A 132 5.65 -2.38 17.43
CA ARG A 132 4.87 -2.73 18.62
C ARG A 132 5.15 -1.79 19.80
N GLU A 133 6.42 -1.44 20.01
CA GLU A 133 6.84 -0.58 21.12
C GLU A 133 6.40 0.87 20.91
N ASP A 134 6.46 1.34 19.68
CA ASP A 134 5.97 2.68 19.30
C ASP A 134 4.47 2.80 19.55
N ILE A 135 3.69 1.78 19.17
CA ILE A 135 2.24 1.72 19.40
C ILE A 135 1.94 1.72 20.90
N ARG A 136 2.61 0.87 21.68
CA ARG A 136 2.48 0.82 23.14
C ARG A 136 2.75 2.19 23.77
N THR A 137 3.84 2.82 23.35
CA THR A 137 4.26 4.15 23.85
C THR A 137 3.22 5.22 23.52
N LEU A 138 2.64 5.20 22.32
CA LEU A 138 1.58 6.12 21.92
C LEU A 138 0.37 6.01 22.86
N PHE A 139 -0.17 4.80 23.03
CA PHE A 139 -1.35 4.57 23.86
C PHE A 139 -1.09 4.91 25.34
N HIS A 140 0.12 4.63 25.82
CA HIS A 140 0.51 5.00 27.19
C HIS A 140 0.54 6.52 27.38
N ARG A 141 1.10 7.26 26.41
CA ARG A 141 1.15 8.74 26.43
C ARG A 141 -0.22 9.39 26.31
N GLN A 142 -1.18 8.72 25.67
CA GLN A 142 -2.56 9.20 25.57
C GLN A 142 -3.40 8.87 26.81
N GLY A 143 -2.85 8.14 27.78
CA GLY A 143 -3.58 7.73 28.98
C GLY A 143 -4.64 6.64 28.73
N THR A 144 -4.53 5.93 27.61
CA THR A 144 -5.43 4.82 27.24
C THR A 144 -4.62 3.54 26.97
N PRO A 145 -3.89 3.00 27.96
CA PRO A 145 -3.06 1.81 27.76
C PRO A 145 -3.92 0.62 27.31
N VAL A 146 -3.41 -0.12 26.33
CA VAL A 146 -4.07 -1.30 25.76
C VAL A 146 -3.22 -2.55 25.96
N GLY A 147 -3.88 -3.71 25.96
CA GLY A 147 -3.20 -5.02 26.10
C GLY A 147 -2.45 -5.44 24.84
N GLU A 148 -1.53 -6.39 24.98
CA GLU A 148 -0.68 -6.89 23.89
C GLU A 148 -1.46 -7.48 22.72
N SER A 149 -2.60 -8.10 22.97
CA SER A 149 -3.50 -8.61 21.92
C SER A 149 -3.99 -7.49 21.01
N VAL A 150 -4.43 -6.37 21.62
CA VAL A 150 -4.92 -5.19 20.88
C VAL A 150 -3.78 -4.54 20.08
N ILE A 151 -2.57 -4.44 20.67
CA ILE A 151 -1.39 -3.92 19.95
C ILE A 151 -1.08 -4.80 18.73
N THR A 152 -1.17 -6.12 18.87
CA THR A 152 -0.95 -7.07 17.77
C THR A 152 -1.98 -6.90 16.66
N GLU A 153 -3.26 -6.72 17.01
CA GLU A 153 -4.33 -6.47 16.05
C GLU A 153 -4.12 -5.13 15.32
N ILE A 154 -3.84 -4.05 16.06
CA ILE A 154 -3.56 -2.74 15.47
C ILE A 154 -2.38 -2.82 14.49
N LEU A 155 -1.30 -3.51 14.88
CA LEU A 155 -0.13 -3.68 14.03
C LEU A 155 -0.46 -4.50 12.77
N ARG A 156 -1.27 -5.55 12.92
CA ARG A 156 -1.74 -6.36 11.78
C ARG A 156 -2.57 -5.50 10.79
N GLU A 157 -3.53 -4.74 11.31
CA GLU A 157 -4.42 -3.90 10.50
C GLU A 157 -3.70 -2.75 9.81
N THR A 158 -2.79 -2.09 10.53
CA THR A 158 -2.13 -0.87 10.03
C THR A 158 -0.79 -1.15 9.36
N SER A 159 -0.18 -2.33 9.58
CA SER A 159 1.22 -2.62 9.20
C SER A 159 2.21 -1.56 9.71
N GLY A 160 1.90 -0.92 10.82
CA GLY A 160 2.69 0.16 11.41
C GLY A 160 2.55 1.52 10.71
N TYR A 161 1.57 1.70 9.84
CA TYR A 161 1.32 2.98 9.16
C TYR A 161 0.90 4.07 10.16
N PRO A 162 1.69 5.15 10.34
CA PRO A 162 1.51 6.09 11.43
C PRO A 162 0.15 6.76 11.48
N LEU A 163 -0.41 7.19 10.33
CA LEU A 163 -1.74 7.80 10.29
C LEU A 163 -2.82 6.80 10.72
N GLY A 164 -2.75 5.55 10.25
CA GLY A 164 -3.71 4.52 10.63
C GLY A 164 -3.70 4.24 12.13
N VAL A 165 -2.52 4.10 12.72
CA VAL A 165 -2.37 3.91 14.18
C VAL A 165 -2.87 5.13 14.94
N ALA A 166 -2.53 6.35 14.48
CA ALA A 166 -2.93 7.59 15.16
C ALA A 166 -4.44 7.80 15.13
N VAL A 167 -5.11 7.47 14.02
CA VAL A 167 -6.58 7.56 13.89
C VAL A 167 -7.26 6.54 14.82
N ILE A 168 -6.80 5.29 14.84
CA ILE A 168 -7.33 4.27 15.77
C ILE A 168 -7.15 4.73 17.22
N ALA A 169 -5.96 5.19 17.58
CA ALA A 169 -5.67 5.67 18.93
C ALA A 169 -6.55 6.88 19.29
N HIS A 170 -6.78 7.80 18.36
CA HIS A 170 -7.70 8.93 18.56
C HIS A 170 -9.15 8.48 18.79
N CYS A 171 -9.64 7.52 18.00
CA CYS A 171 -10.99 6.98 18.15
C CYS A 171 -11.20 6.23 19.48
N MET A 172 -10.13 5.70 20.09
CA MET A 172 -10.15 5.02 21.37
C MET A 172 -10.06 5.97 22.59
N VAL A 173 -9.79 7.25 22.38
CA VAL A 173 -9.81 8.25 23.45
C VAL A 173 -11.18 8.28 24.12
N GLY A 174 -11.20 8.33 25.46
CA GLY A 174 -12.46 8.27 26.24
C GLY A 174 -12.90 6.86 26.60
N GLY A 175 -12.01 5.86 26.45
CA GLY A 175 -12.24 4.49 26.91
C GLY A 175 -13.07 3.62 25.98
N ARG A 176 -13.19 3.98 24.70
CA ARG A 176 -13.84 3.11 23.71
C ARG A 176 -13.00 1.84 23.52
N PRO A 177 -13.59 0.64 23.61
CA PRO A 177 -12.86 -0.60 23.38
C PRO A 177 -12.48 -0.75 21.90
N TYR A 178 -11.37 -1.42 21.65
CA TYR A 178 -11.00 -1.83 20.30
C TYR A 178 -12.03 -2.85 19.78
N SER A 179 -12.56 -2.61 18.59
CA SER A 179 -13.46 -3.53 17.89
C SER A 179 -13.33 -3.40 16.37
N PRO A 180 -13.76 -4.41 15.60
CA PRO A 180 -13.78 -4.32 14.12
C PRO A 180 -14.61 -3.13 13.61
N GLU A 181 -15.71 -2.79 14.27
CA GLU A 181 -16.59 -1.66 13.91
C GLU A 181 -15.86 -0.33 14.12
N LEU A 182 -15.11 -0.20 15.23
CA LEU A 182 -14.27 0.97 15.47
C LEU A 182 -13.22 1.13 14.37
N VAL A 183 -12.53 0.04 13.99
CA VAL A 183 -11.53 0.04 12.92
C VAL A 183 -12.16 0.46 11.60
N ALA A 184 -13.33 -0.05 11.25
CA ALA A 184 -14.06 0.33 10.03
C ALA A 184 -14.37 1.84 10.00
N GLN A 185 -14.80 2.42 11.12
CA GLN A 185 -15.00 3.88 11.23
C GLN A 185 -13.70 4.65 11.01
N CYS A 186 -12.59 4.20 11.64
CA CYS A 186 -11.29 4.82 11.48
C CYS A 186 -10.79 4.78 10.03
N TYR A 187 -11.07 3.70 9.31
CA TYR A 187 -10.70 3.60 7.89
C TYR A 187 -11.39 4.65 7.01
N HIS A 188 -12.64 5.03 7.29
CA HIS A 188 -13.30 6.11 6.55
C HIS A 188 -12.54 7.44 6.63
N GLU A 189 -11.99 7.79 7.80
CA GLU A 189 -11.19 9.01 7.96
C GLU A 189 -9.87 8.92 7.17
N VAL A 190 -9.20 7.77 7.22
CA VAL A 190 -7.97 7.51 6.46
C VAL A 190 -8.24 7.54 4.95
N PHE A 191 -9.36 7.00 4.51
CA PHE A 191 -9.76 6.98 3.09
C PHE A 191 -10.07 8.38 2.57
N PHE A 192 -10.77 9.20 3.35
CA PHE A 192 -10.99 10.60 3.00
C PHE A 192 -9.66 11.36 2.84
N TYR A 193 -8.70 11.08 3.70
CA TYR A 193 -7.36 11.65 3.57
C TYR A 193 -6.65 11.15 2.31
N PHE A 194 -6.68 9.86 1.97
CA PHE A 194 -6.10 9.35 0.74
C PHE A 194 -6.78 9.93 -0.51
N GLU A 195 -8.10 10.04 -0.49
CA GLU A 195 -8.87 10.61 -1.59
C GLU A 195 -8.41 12.04 -1.90
N THR A 196 -8.36 12.89 -0.87
CA THR A 196 -8.05 14.31 -1.03
C THR A 196 -6.56 14.62 -1.20
N ALA A 197 -5.70 13.98 -0.41
CA ALA A 197 -4.28 14.28 -0.39
C ALA A 197 -3.46 13.57 -1.48
N VAL A 198 -4.01 12.47 -2.07
CA VAL A 198 -3.29 11.64 -3.04
C VAL A 198 -4.10 11.41 -4.30
N TYR A 199 -5.23 10.70 -4.20
CA TYR A 199 -5.92 10.12 -5.33
C TYR A 199 -6.46 11.18 -6.30
N ARG A 200 -7.09 12.24 -5.78
CA ARG A 200 -7.61 13.33 -6.60
C ARG A 200 -6.54 14.17 -7.31
N ARG A 201 -5.28 14.05 -6.89
CA ARG A 201 -4.16 14.73 -7.55
C ARG A 201 -3.67 14.04 -8.81
N PHE A 202 -4.03 12.78 -9.00
CA PHE A 202 -3.74 12.04 -10.23
C PHE A 202 -4.78 12.36 -11.30
N ASP A 203 -4.35 12.35 -12.57
CA ASP A 203 -5.25 12.42 -13.70
C ASP A 203 -6.13 11.15 -13.83
N LEU A 204 -7.20 11.25 -14.61
CA LEU A 204 -8.14 10.12 -14.77
C LEU A 204 -7.49 8.84 -15.29
N PRO A 205 -6.56 8.86 -16.27
CA PRO A 205 -5.89 7.66 -16.73
C PRO A 205 -5.08 6.96 -15.62
N ILE A 206 -4.38 7.72 -14.78
CA ILE A 206 -3.64 7.16 -13.64
C ILE A 206 -4.59 6.61 -12.57
N ARG A 207 -5.68 7.32 -12.25
CA ARG A 207 -6.68 6.82 -11.29
C ARG A 207 -7.27 5.48 -11.73
N ARG A 208 -7.68 5.36 -13.00
CA ARG A 208 -8.18 4.10 -13.56
C ARG A 208 -7.15 2.98 -13.46
N PHE A 209 -5.93 3.27 -13.84
CA PHE A 209 -4.82 2.32 -13.76
C PHE A 209 -4.60 1.81 -12.33
N LEU A 210 -4.65 2.70 -11.33
CA LEU A 210 -4.53 2.32 -9.92
C LEU A 210 -5.69 1.43 -9.46
N LEU A 211 -6.94 1.75 -9.84
CA LEU A 211 -8.11 0.93 -9.48
C LEU A 211 -8.04 -0.46 -10.09
N GLU A 212 -7.62 -0.58 -11.35
CA GLU A 212 -7.54 -1.85 -12.06
C GLU A 212 -6.43 -2.77 -11.53
N LEU A 213 -5.42 -2.21 -10.87
CA LEU A 213 -4.37 -2.97 -10.18
C LEU A 213 -4.71 -3.33 -8.72
N ALA A 214 -5.66 -2.64 -8.11
CA ALA A 214 -5.98 -2.81 -6.69
C ALA A 214 -6.39 -4.24 -6.27
N PRO A 215 -7.11 -5.04 -7.09
CA PRO A 215 -7.47 -6.41 -6.73
C PRO A 215 -6.25 -7.32 -6.52
N PHE A 216 -5.13 -7.03 -7.14
CA PHE A 216 -3.94 -7.89 -7.12
C PHE A 216 -3.00 -7.49 -5.98
N GLU A 217 -2.56 -8.49 -5.20
CA GLU A 217 -1.65 -8.25 -4.07
C GLU A 217 -0.27 -7.77 -4.53
N SER A 218 0.22 -8.40 -5.59
CA SER A 218 1.43 -8.00 -6.30
C SER A 218 1.21 -8.13 -7.82
N PHE A 219 1.94 -7.34 -8.58
CA PHE A 219 1.80 -7.30 -10.04
C PHE A 219 3.12 -6.89 -10.69
N ASP A 220 3.33 -7.40 -11.88
CA ASP A 220 4.38 -6.99 -12.79
C ASP A 220 3.83 -6.09 -13.92
N VAL A 221 4.70 -5.69 -14.84
CA VAL A 221 4.32 -4.87 -16.00
C VAL A 221 3.34 -5.60 -16.92
N GLU A 222 3.47 -6.94 -17.04
CA GLU A 222 2.64 -7.74 -17.93
C GLU A 222 1.22 -7.88 -17.40
N LEU A 223 1.07 -8.21 -16.10
CA LEU A 223 -0.25 -8.20 -15.44
C LEU A 223 -0.89 -6.81 -15.53
N ALA A 224 -0.12 -5.76 -15.22
CA ALA A 224 -0.61 -4.39 -15.26
C ALA A 224 -1.12 -4.02 -16.67
N ARG A 225 -0.41 -4.43 -17.73
CA ARG A 225 -0.83 -4.20 -19.12
C ARG A 225 -2.11 -4.98 -19.44
N MET A 226 -2.19 -6.23 -19.02
CA MET A 226 -3.34 -7.09 -19.34
C MET A 226 -4.62 -6.62 -18.66
N VAL A 227 -4.56 -6.28 -17.36
CA VAL A 227 -5.76 -5.90 -16.61
C VAL A 227 -6.26 -4.50 -16.97
N SER A 228 -5.34 -3.56 -17.20
CA SER A 228 -5.69 -2.19 -17.58
C SER A 228 -5.97 -2.02 -19.08
N GLY A 229 -5.45 -2.92 -19.92
CA GLY A 229 -5.47 -2.75 -21.36
C GLY A 229 -4.59 -1.58 -21.86
N ASP A 230 -3.71 -1.04 -21.01
CA ASP A 230 -2.85 0.09 -21.36
C ASP A 230 -1.49 -0.39 -21.89
N PRO A 231 -1.17 -0.16 -23.17
CA PRO A 231 0.13 -0.55 -23.73
C PRO A 231 1.31 0.14 -23.05
N ARG A 232 1.10 1.30 -22.41
CA ARG A 232 2.11 2.07 -21.67
C ARG A 232 2.17 1.75 -20.18
N ALA A 233 1.67 0.59 -19.75
CA ALA A 233 1.66 0.18 -18.33
C ALA A 233 3.05 0.27 -17.68
N GLY A 234 4.12 -0.13 -18.40
CA GLY A 234 5.49 -0.03 -17.90
C GLY A 234 5.95 1.42 -17.64
N GLU A 235 5.62 2.34 -18.54
CA GLU A 235 5.91 3.78 -18.37
C GLU A 235 5.16 4.34 -17.16
N ARG A 236 3.88 3.97 -16.99
CA ARG A 236 3.07 4.41 -15.84
C ARG A 236 3.61 3.88 -14.52
N LEU A 237 3.99 2.60 -14.45
CA LEU A 237 4.61 2.03 -13.25
C LEU A 237 5.94 2.71 -12.93
N GLY A 238 6.79 2.96 -13.94
CA GLY A 238 8.03 3.71 -13.77
C GLY A 238 7.78 5.14 -13.26
N TRP A 239 6.79 5.82 -13.82
CA TRP A 239 6.39 7.14 -13.35
C TRP A 239 5.87 7.11 -11.90
N LEU A 240 5.00 6.14 -11.57
CA LEU A 240 4.50 5.97 -10.21
C LEU A 240 5.62 5.71 -9.20
N GLN A 241 6.61 4.88 -9.55
CA GLN A 241 7.78 4.64 -8.69
C GLN A 241 8.60 5.90 -8.40
N GLN A 242 8.78 6.75 -9.40
CA GLN A 242 9.56 7.99 -9.27
C GLN A 242 8.77 9.09 -8.54
N ASN A 243 7.47 9.15 -8.75
CA ASN A 243 6.64 10.26 -8.29
C ASN A 243 5.81 9.97 -7.03
N THR A 244 5.80 8.73 -6.56
CA THR A 244 5.08 8.35 -5.34
C THR A 244 5.78 7.20 -4.63
N THR A 245 5.64 7.13 -3.32
CA THR A 245 6.06 5.96 -2.50
C THR A 245 4.88 5.04 -2.17
N MET A 246 3.71 5.23 -2.80
CA MET A 246 2.55 4.35 -2.63
C MET A 246 2.74 2.99 -3.30
N LEU A 247 3.64 2.92 -4.28
CA LEU A 247 4.06 1.71 -4.97
C LEU A 247 5.41 1.23 -4.42
N ARG A 248 5.48 -0.03 -4.02
CA ARG A 248 6.67 -0.65 -3.42
C ARG A 248 7.19 -1.81 -4.29
N PRO A 249 8.51 -2.04 -4.34
CA PRO A 249 9.03 -3.31 -4.84
C PRO A 249 8.50 -4.50 -4.00
N ALA A 250 8.13 -5.58 -4.65
CA ALA A 250 7.69 -6.83 -4.03
C ALA A 250 8.57 -8.04 -4.43
N GLY A 251 9.61 -7.80 -5.22
CA GLY A 251 10.53 -8.78 -5.76
C GLY A 251 11.19 -8.25 -7.03
N VAL A 252 11.83 -9.12 -7.80
CA VAL A 252 12.40 -8.77 -9.09
C VAL A 252 11.26 -8.46 -10.08
N ASN A 253 11.18 -7.22 -10.54
CA ASN A 253 10.13 -6.73 -11.45
C ASN A 253 8.70 -6.88 -10.92
N GLN A 254 8.53 -7.04 -9.61
CA GLN A 254 7.24 -7.13 -8.96
C GLN A 254 6.99 -5.88 -8.11
N PHE A 255 5.74 -5.43 -8.11
CA PHE A 255 5.26 -4.25 -7.39
C PHE A 255 4.06 -4.60 -6.54
N ARG A 256 3.87 -3.84 -5.46
CA ARG A 256 2.65 -3.86 -4.65
C ARG A 256 2.36 -2.48 -4.07
N PHE A 257 1.11 -2.23 -3.79
CA PHE A 257 0.72 -1.04 -3.03
C PHE A 257 0.98 -1.21 -1.53
N TRP A 258 1.08 -0.11 -0.80
CA TRP A 258 0.90 -0.12 0.64
C TRP A 258 -0.48 -0.68 0.98
N ALA A 259 -0.58 -1.52 2.02
CA ALA A 259 -1.81 -2.24 2.35
C ALA A 259 -3.01 -1.29 2.53
N GLN A 260 -2.84 -0.21 3.30
CA GLN A 260 -3.90 0.77 3.54
C GLN A 260 -4.32 1.52 2.28
N PHE A 261 -3.38 1.85 1.42
CA PHE A 261 -3.67 2.49 0.13
C PHE A 261 -4.38 1.52 -0.82
N ARG A 262 -3.97 0.25 -0.84
CA ARG A 262 -4.66 -0.79 -1.58
C ARG A 262 -6.11 -0.96 -1.11
N THR A 263 -6.34 -1.00 0.21
CA THR A 263 -7.69 -1.09 0.79
C THR A 263 -8.54 0.12 0.39
N PHE A 264 -7.96 1.32 0.40
CA PHE A 264 -8.61 2.52 -0.12
C PHE A 264 -8.97 2.39 -1.61
N LEU A 265 -8.04 1.92 -2.45
CA LEU A 265 -8.29 1.75 -3.89
C LEU A 265 -9.39 0.72 -4.16
N LEU A 266 -9.46 -0.37 -3.39
CA LEU A 266 -10.54 -1.37 -3.49
C LEU A 266 -11.89 -0.74 -3.12
N TRP A 267 -11.94 0.02 -2.05
CA TRP A 267 -13.15 0.74 -1.64
C TRP A 267 -13.59 1.77 -2.70
N GLU A 268 -12.64 2.48 -3.31
CA GLU A 268 -12.93 3.44 -4.38
C GLU A 268 -13.34 2.72 -5.68
N MET A 269 -12.75 1.56 -5.98
CA MET A 269 -13.17 0.71 -7.10
C MET A 269 -14.63 0.25 -6.94
N ASP A 270 -15.05 -0.12 -5.74
CA ASP A 270 -16.43 -0.51 -5.44
C ASP A 270 -17.42 0.65 -5.65
N ARG A 271 -16.98 1.88 -5.46
CA ARG A 271 -17.79 3.09 -5.68
C ARG A 271 -17.83 3.53 -7.14
N GLU A 272 -16.71 3.46 -7.85
CA GLU A 272 -16.59 3.99 -9.22
C GLU A 272 -16.92 2.96 -10.30
N TYR A 273 -16.74 1.66 -10.04
CA TYR A 273 -16.89 0.61 -11.05
C TYR A 273 -18.18 -0.17 -10.87
N SER A 274 -18.89 -0.44 -11.99
CA SER A 274 -19.97 -1.42 -12.02
C SER A 274 -19.43 -2.83 -11.76
N ASP A 275 -20.31 -3.72 -11.32
CA ASP A 275 -19.99 -5.14 -11.11
C ASP A 275 -19.40 -5.79 -12.38
N GLU A 276 -19.97 -5.47 -13.54
CA GLU A 276 -19.49 -5.97 -14.84
C GLU A 276 -18.04 -5.54 -15.11
N LYS A 277 -17.72 -4.27 -14.84
CA LYS A 277 -16.37 -3.76 -15.05
C LYS A 277 -15.37 -4.37 -14.08
N ARG A 278 -15.75 -4.57 -12.80
CA ARG A 278 -14.93 -5.26 -11.80
C ARG A 278 -14.65 -6.70 -12.22
N ARG A 279 -15.69 -7.43 -12.66
CA ARG A 279 -15.55 -8.79 -13.19
C ARG A 279 -14.60 -8.85 -14.39
N THR A 280 -14.70 -7.89 -15.30
CA THR A 280 -13.81 -7.82 -16.46
C THR A 280 -12.34 -7.70 -16.05
N VAL A 281 -12.02 -6.85 -15.07
CA VAL A 281 -10.66 -6.68 -14.53
C VAL A 281 -10.15 -7.99 -13.91
N LEU A 282 -10.98 -8.62 -13.07
CA LEU A 282 -10.64 -9.88 -12.40
C LEU A 282 -10.42 -11.02 -13.39
N ASN A 283 -11.30 -11.16 -14.40
CA ASN A 283 -11.18 -12.21 -15.41
C ASN A 283 -9.94 -12.02 -16.30
N ARG A 284 -9.54 -10.78 -16.58
CA ARG A 284 -8.25 -10.49 -17.25
C ARG A 284 -7.05 -10.91 -16.38
N GLY A 285 -7.14 -10.70 -15.07
CA GLY A 285 -6.14 -11.20 -14.11
C GLY A 285 -6.10 -12.73 -14.09
N GLY A 286 -7.28 -13.38 -14.07
CA GLY A 286 -7.39 -14.83 -14.18
C GLY A 286 -6.70 -15.38 -15.42
N LEU A 287 -6.92 -14.75 -16.58
CA LEU A 287 -6.25 -15.12 -17.83
C LEU A 287 -4.72 -14.95 -17.76
N TYR A 288 -4.25 -13.87 -17.15
CA TYR A 288 -2.81 -13.68 -16.93
C TYR A 288 -2.21 -14.85 -16.13
N TYR A 289 -2.81 -15.19 -14.99
CA TYR A 289 -2.30 -16.26 -14.13
C TYR A 289 -2.42 -17.63 -14.80
N GLU A 290 -3.50 -17.88 -15.56
CA GLU A 290 -3.67 -19.10 -16.35
C GLU A 290 -2.53 -19.27 -17.39
N LEU A 291 -2.17 -18.18 -18.09
CA LEU A 291 -1.07 -18.17 -19.06
C LEU A 291 0.32 -18.37 -18.41
N LYS A 292 0.45 -18.03 -17.11
CA LYS A 292 1.64 -18.30 -16.31
C LYS A 292 1.62 -19.65 -15.60
N GLU A 293 0.59 -20.45 -15.84
CA GLU A 293 0.37 -21.75 -15.18
C GLU A 293 0.19 -21.64 -13.64
N ASP A 294 -0.14 -20.46 -13.15
CA ASP A 294 -0.48 -20.21 -11.75
C ASP A 294 -1.98 -20.38 -11.54
N TYR A 295 -2.41 -21.66 -11.51
CA TYR A 295 -3.81 -22.01 -11.45
C TYR A 295 -4.50 -21.61 -10.15
N SER A 296 -3.76 -21.49 -9.05
CA SER A 296 -4.32 -21.03 -7.76
C SER A 296 -4.80 -19.61 -7.83
N HIS A 297 -3.96 -18.68 -8.30
CA HIS A 297 -4.36 -17.28 -8.48
C HIS A 297 -5.37 -17.10 -9.62
N ALA A 298 -5.28 -17.93 -10.69
CA ALA A 298 -6.26 -17.91 -11.76
C ALA A 298 -7.67 -18.28 -11.25
N LEU A 299 -7.79 -19.38 -10.48
CA LEU A 299 -9.04 -19.79 -9.85
C LEU A 299 -9.61 -18.72 -8.93
N GLU A 300 -8.77 -18.07 -8.12
CA GLU A 300 -9.20 -17.00 -7.24
C GLU A 300 -9.77 -15.81 -8.04
N CYS A 301 -9.06 -15.38 -9.06
CA CYS A 301 -9.51 -14.28 -9.93
C CYS A 301 -10.81 -14.60 -10.66
N TYR A 302 -10.95 -15.78 -11.27
CA TYR A 302 -12.16 -16.18 -11.98
C TYR A 302 -13.36 -16.36 -11.04
N THR A 303 -13.12 -16.91 -9.83
CA THR A 303 -14.16 -17.03 -8.81
C THR A 303 -14.69 -15.66 -8.38
N MET A 304 -13.79 -14.73 -8.06
CA MET A 304 -14.16 -13.37 -7.72
C MET A 304 -14.79 -12.62 -8.91
N GLY A 305 -14.35 -12.93 -10.12
CA GLY A 305 -14.87 -12.40 -11.37
C GLY A 305 -16.21 -13.03 -11.81
N GLY A 306 -16.66 -14.09 -11.13
CA GLY A 306 -17.90 -14.81 -11.44
C GLY A 306 -17.88 -15.56 -12.77
N ASP A 307 -16.69 -15.91 -13.29
CA ASP A 307 -16.56 -16.74 -14.50
C ASP A 307 -16.59 -18.22 -14.12
N HIS A 308 -17.82 -18.70 -13.87
CA HIS A 308 -18.06 -20.10 -13.45
C HIS A 308 -17.57 -21.11 -14.48
N SER A 309 -17.63 -20.79 -15.76
CA SER A 309 -17.14 -21.66 -16.83
C SER A 309 -15.63 -21.89 -16.73
N LYS A 310 -14.86 -20.83 -16.52
CA LYS A 310 -13.41 -20.92 -16.33
C LYS A 310 -13.03 -21.61 -15.02
N VAL A 311 -13.76 -21.35 -13.94
CA VAL A 311 -13.58 -22.09 -12.67
C VAL A 311 -13.81 -23.58 -12.88
N SER A 312 -14.90 -23.98 -13.55
CA SER A 312 -15.23 -25.38 -13.87
C SER A 312 -14.11 -26.01 -14.69
N GLU A 313 -13.67 -25.38 -15.78
CA GLU A 313 -12.60 -25.87 -16.65
C GLU A 313 -11.30 -26.13 -15.84
N LEU A 314 -10.89 -25.20 -15.01
CA LEU A 314 -9.65 -25.34 -14.21
C LEU A 314 -9.78 -26.41 -13.12
N LEU A 315 -10.95 -26.54 -12.49
CA LEU A 315 -11.19 -27.60 -11.49
C LEU A 315 -11.18 -28.99 -12.11
N VAL A 316 -11.79 -29.15 -13.29
CA VAL A 316 -11.75 -30.43 -14.04
C VAL A 316 -10.31 -30.79 -14.38
N ARG A 317 -9.57 -29.87 -15.00
CA ARG A 317 -8.16 -30.06 -15.34
C ARG A 317 -7.32 -30.43 -14.13
N ASN A 318 -7.58 -29.75 -13.00
CA ASN A 318 -6.88 -30.00 -11.77
C ASN A 318 -7.18 -31.38 -11.17
N ALA A 319 -8.43 -31.83 -11.22
CA ALA A 319 -8.84 -33.17 -10.79
C ALA A 319 -8.18 -34.27 -11.63
N GLU A 320 -8.00 -34.04 -12.93
CA GLU A 320 -7.29 -34.98 -13.83
C GLU A 320 -5.80 -35.11 -13.49
N LEU A 321 -5.15 -33.98 -13.13
CA LEU A 321 -3.74 -33.96 -12.81
C LEU A 321 -3.44 -34.48 -11.39
N HIS A 322 -4.37 -34.31 -10.47
CA HIS A 322 -4.19 -34.61 -9.04
C HIS A 322 -5.39 -35.42 -8.46
N PRO A 323 -5.51 -36.70 -8.74
CA PRO A 323 -6.67 -37.51 -8.33
C PRO A 323 -6.71 -37.84 -6.81
N GLY A 324 -5.76 -37.34 -6.00
CA GLY A 324 -5.67 -37.63 -4.56
C GLY A 324 -6.67 -36.82 -3.71
N MET A 325 -7.20 -37.47 -2.64
CA MET A 325 -8.21 -36.85 -1.75
C MET A 325 -7.78 -35.52 -1.09
N GLY A 326 -6.50 -35.38 -0.75
CA GLY A 326 -5.99 -34.15 -0.09
C GLY A 326 -6.17 -32.90 -0.95
N HIS A 327 -6.10 -33.04 -2.25
CA HIS A 327 -6.22 -31.95 -3.19
C HIS A 327 -7.62 -31.34 -3.28
N TYR A 328 -8.67 -32.16 -3.12
CA TYR A 328 -10.04 -31.65 -3.10
C TYR A 328 -10.30 -30.71 -1.93
N SER A 329 -9.74 -30.97 -0.76
CA SER A 329 -9.87 -30.07 0.41
C SER A 329 -9.31 -28.67 0.15
N GLU A 330 -8.21 -28.56 -0.59
CA GLU A 330 -7.63 -27.26 -0.97
C GLU A 330 -8.51 -26.51 -1.96
N MET A 331 -9.24 -27.22 -2.79
CA MET A 331 -10.12 -26.67 -3.82
C MET A 331 -11.58 -26.47 -3.35
N GLU A 332 -11.92 -26.85 -2.11
CA GLU A 332 -13.30 -26.83 -1.60
C GLU A 332 -14.01 -25.49 -1.82
N LYS A 333 -13.34 -24.37 -1.52
CA LYS A 333 -13.93 -23.03 -1.66
C LYS A 333 -14.37 -22.73 -3.10
N TYR A 334 -13.64 -23.24 -4.08
CA TYR A 334 -13.95 -23.04 -5.50
C TYR A 334 -15.10 -23.93 -5.97
N TYR A 335 -15.12 -25.19 -5.54
CA TYR A 335 -16.27 -26.08 -5.79
C TYR A 335 -17.56 -25.50 -5.22
N ARG A 336 -17.52 -24.99 -3.97
CA ARG A 336 -18.69 -24.40 -3.31
C ARG A 336 -19.13 -23.06 -3.90
N SER A 337 -18.28 -22.40 -4.68
CA SER A 337 -18.63 -21.16 -5.39
C SER A 337 -19.38 -21.39 -6.70
N LEU A 338 -19.35 -22.62 -7.22
CA LEU A 338 -20.04 -22.97 -8.46
C LEU A 338 -21.55 -23.14 -8.24
N PRO A 339 -22.40 -22.67 -9.17
CA PRO A 339 -23.81 -23.06 -9.22
C PRO A 339 -23.97 -24.55 -9.35
N GLU A 340 -25.01 -25.12 -8.76
CA GLU A 340 -25.32 -26.55 -8.81
C GLU A 340 -25.42 -27.09 -10.25
N GLN A 341 -25.94 -26.26 -11.17
CA GLN A 341 -26.05 -26.58 -12.59
C GLN A 341 -24.69 -26.78 -13.25
N GLU A 342 -23.68 -25.98 -12.90
CA GLU A 342 -22.33 -26.13 -13.42
C GLU A 342 -21.66 -27.40 -12.91
N ILE A 343 -21.88 -27.74 -11.64
CA ILE A 343 -21.37 -29.01 -11.07
C ILE A 343 -22.02 -30.20 -11.75
N ALA A 344 -23.34 -30.16 -11.95
CA ALA A 344 -24.11 -31.25 -12.58
C ALA A 344 -23.80 -31.43 -14.08
N ALA A 345 -23.20 -30.42 -14.72
CA ALA A 345 -22.80 -30.53 -16.12
C ALA A 345 -21.50 -31.33 -16.35
N SER A 346 -20.73 -31.64 -15.28
CA SER A 346 -19.44 -32.33 -15.40
C SER A 346 -19.33 -33.53 -14.45
N PRO A 347 -19.12 -34.77 -14.97
CA PRO A 347 -18.85 -35.92 -14.12
C PRO A 347 -17.70 -35.75 -13.15
N ALA A 348 -16.61 -35.09 -13.56
CA ALA A 348 -15.46 -34.83 -12.72
C ALA A 348 -15.80 -33.85 -11.55
N LEU A 349 -16.65 -32.85 -11.80
CA LEU A 349 -17.10 -31.93 -10.75
C LEU A 349 -18.08 -32.62 -9.80
N MET A 350 -19.01 -33.44 -10.29
CA MET A 350 -19.91 -34.23 -9.44
C MET A 350 -19.12 -35.17 -8.53
N GLN A 351 -18.11 -35.87 -9.07
CA GLN A 351 -17.23 -36.74 -8.28
C GLN A 351 -16.49 -35.92 -7.19
N GLY A 352 -15.93 -34.76 -7.56
CA GLY A 352 -15.25 -33.87 -6.60
C GLY A 352 -16.16 -33.39 -5.48
N MET A 353 -17.40 -32.98 -5.81
CA MET A 353 -18.39 -32.59 -4.81
C MET A 353 -18.83 -33.74 -3.91
N SER A 354 -19.03 -34.94 -4.47
CA SER A 354 -19.32 -36.12 -3.67
C SER A 354 -18.21 -36.40 -2.66
N MET A 355 -16.94 -36.32 -3.08
CA MET A 355 -15.79 -36.48 -2.18
C MET A 355 -15.71 -35.41 -1.12
N LEU A 356 -15.93 -34.13 -1.46
CA LEU A 356 -15.95 -33.04 -0.51
C LEU A 356 -17.05 -33.16 0.53
N CYS A 357 -18.25 -33.57 0.13
CA CYS A 357 -19.34 -33.87 1.05
C CYS A 357 -18.99 -35.03 1.99
N ALA A 358 -18.36 -36.09 1.48
CA ALA A 358 -17.90 -37.22 2.32
C ALA A 358 -16.85 -36.79 3.34
N LEU A 359 -15.89 -35.96 2.95
CA LEU A 359 -14.86 -35.40 3.84
C LEU A 359 -15.47 -34.50 4.94
N ALA A 360 -16.55 -33.78 4.64
CA ALA A 360 -17.30 -32.97 5.58
C ALA A 360 -18.30 -33.76 6.44
N ALA A 361 -18.34 -35.10 6.31
CA ALA A 361 -19.32 -35.99 6.92
C ALA A 361 -20.79 -35.73 6.51
N ASP A 362 -21.00 -35.06 5.37
CA ASP A 362 -22.31 -34.89 4.72
C ASP A 362 -22.58 -36.09 3.80
N TYR A 363 -23.02 -37.18 4.41
CA TYR A 363 -23.24 -38.42 3.69
C TYR A 363 -24.43 -38.34 2.71
N GLU A 364 -25.45 -37.58 3.01
CA GLU A 364 -26.60 -37.35 2.13
C GLU A 364 -26.20 -36.58 0.87
N GLY A 365 -25.44 -35.50 1.03
CA GLY A 365 -24.89 -34.74 -0.08
C GLY A 365 -23.95 -35.55 -0.95
N SER A 366 -23.08 -36.37 -0.33
CA SER A 366 -22.17 -37.26 -1.05
C SER A 366 -22.92 -38.28 -1.89
N GLU A 367 -23.94 -38.95 -1.31
CA GLU A 367 -24.75 -39.95 -2.01
C GLU A 367 -25.55 -39.32 -3.16
N ARG A 368 -26.12 -38.14 -2.95
CA ARG A 368 -26.84 -37.39 -4.00
C ARG A 368 -25.97 -37.17 -5.24
N TRP A 369 -24.75 -36.66 -5.03
CA TRP A 369 -23.84 -36.39 -6.14
C TRP A 369 -23.31 -37.66 -6.80
N TYR A 370 -23.10 -38.74 -6.02
CA TYR A 370 -22.71 -40.05 -6.54
C TYR A 370 -23.81 -40.68 -7.41
N GLN A 371 -25.08 -40.58 -6.99
CA GLN A 371 -26.20 -41.06 -7.77
C GLN A 371 -26.39 -40.24 -9.06
N ALA A 372 -26.22 -38.92 -9.00
CA ALA A 372 -26.26 -38.07 -10.19
C ALA A 372 -25.17 -38.44 -11.22
N LEU A 373 -23.99 -38.85 -10.74
CA LEU A 373 -22.88 -39.30 -11.59
C LEU A 373 -23.21 -40.63 -12.29
N SER A 374 -24.08 -41.44 -11.70
CA SER A 374 -24.41 -42.80 -12.21
C SER A 374 -25.56 -42.79 -13.21
N GLN A 375 -26.23 -41.65 -13.43
CA GLN A 375 -27.28 -41.44 -14.42
C GLN A 375 -26.72 -40.90 -15.73
#